data_e114e2e57f897f129967f6a03be8dacb
#
_entry.id   e114e2e57f897f129967f6a03be8dacb
#
_cell.length_a   1.000
_cell.length_b   1.000
_cell.length_c   1.000
_cell.angle_alpha   90.00
_cell.angle_beta   90.00
_cell.angle_gamma   90.00
#
_symmetry.space_group_name_H-M   'P 1'
#
loop_
_entity.id
_entity.type
_entity.pdbx_description
1 polymer ?
#
loop_
_entity_poly.entity_id
_entity_poly.type
_entity_poly.pdbx_seq_one_letter_code
_entity_poly.pdbx_strand_id
1 'polypeptide(L)'
;KDVFFVYASILDENGTLVPTASNSVTFELSGPGRLIGHNPIEAEAGIASIVVETLGEEGIIEIGAISPGLSIPEKIEIKIEY
;
A
#
# COMPACT_ATOMS: atom_id res chain seq x y z
N LYS A 1 -4.51 -3.67 -20.92
CA LYS A 1 -3.84 -3.48 -19.62
C LYS A 1 -4.32 -2.21 -18.97
N ASP A 2 -4.64 -2.31 -17.71
CA ASP A 2 -5.09 -1.16 -16.92
C ASP A 2 -4.13 -0.91 -15.78
N VAL A 3 -4.16 0.32 -15.29
CA VAL A 3 -3.41 0.67 -14.09
C VAL A 3 -4.38 1.19 -13.04
N PHE A 4 -4.03 0.98 -11.78
CA PHE A 4 -4.76 1.56 -10.67
C PHE A 4 -3.80 1.91 -9.55
N PHE A 5 -4.26 2.76 -8.65
CA PHE A 5 -3.44 3.23 -7.53
C PHE A 5 -3.80 2.48 -6.26
N VAL A 6 -2.77 2.20 -5.48
CA VAL A 6 -2.94 1.57 -4.17
C VAL A 6 -2.35 2.50 -3.13
N TYR A 7 -3.13 2.81 -2.10
CA TYR A 7 -2.68 3.67 -1.01
C TYR A 7 -2.66 2.87 0.29
N ALA A 8 -1.56 2.98 1.01
CA ALA A 8 -1.44 2.39 2.33
C ALA A 8 -1.37 3.54 3.34
N SER A 9 -2.40 3.65 4.17
CA SER A 9 -2.49 4.71 5.17
C SER A 9 -2.16 4.14 6.54
N ILE A 10 -1.31 4.84 7.29
CA ILE A 10 -0.96 4.44 8.64
C ILE A 10 -1.95 5.07 9.60
N LEU A 11 -2.69 4.23 10.30
CA LEU A 11 -3.76 4.66 11.20
C LEU A 11 -3.39 4.36 12.65
N ASP A 12 -3.90 5.19 13.56
CA ASP A 12 -3.77 4.94 14.98
C ASP A 12 -4.87 3.95 15.44
N GLU A 13 -4.93 3.70 16.74
CA GLU A 13 -5.89 2.74 17.29
C GLU A 13 -7.35 3.15 17.09
N ASN A 14 -7.59 4.43 16.84
CA ASN A 14 -8.95 4.95 16.60
C ASN A 14 -9.30 4.98 15.12
N GLY A 15 -8.41 4.50 14.25
CA GLY A 15 -8.64 4.52 12.82
C GLY A 15 -8.35 5.86 12.18
N THR A 16 -7.65 6.74 12.88
CA THR A 16 -7.32 8.08 12.38
C THR A 16 -5.93 8.06 11.75
N LEU A 17 -5.80 8.71 10.60
CA LEU A 17 -4.52 8.83 9.91
C LEU A 17 -3.48 9.48 10.82
N VAL A 18 -2.28 8.91 10.82
CA VAL A 18 -1.15 9.47 11.56
C VAL A 18 -0.32 10.32 10.59
N PRO A 19 -0.56 11.63 10.53
CA PRO A 19 0.03 12.46 9.46
C PRO A 19 1.54 12.70 9.62
N THR A 20 2.11 12.34 10.75
CA THR A 20 3.56 12.45 10.97
C THR A 20 4.31 11.16 10.65
N ALA A 21 3.60 10.10 10.29
CA ALA A 21 4.25 8.82 10.04
C ALA A 21 5.03 8.85 8.73
N SER A 22 6.27 8.39 8.79
CA SER A 22 7.16 8.28 7.63
C SER A 22 7.77 6.89 7.53
N ASN A 23 7.08 5.90 8.07
CA ASN A 23 7.54 4.51 8.08
C ASN A 23 7.76 4.00 6.65
N SER A 24 8.75 3.14 6.50
CA SER A 24 8.96 2.45 5.22
C SER A 24 7.88 1.39 5.05
N VAL A 25 7.20 1.41 3.92
CA VAL A 25 6.11 0.49 3.60
C VAL A 25 6.53 -0.38 2.43
N THR A 26 6.41 -1.69 2.59
CA THR A 26 6.66 -2.65 1.51
C THR A 26 5.33 -3.19 1.02
N PHE A 27 5.06 -2.98 -0.25
CA PHE A 27 3.86 -3.54 -0.89
C PHE A 27 4.15 -4.95 -1.38
N GLU A 28 3.16 -5.81 -1.26
CA GLU A 28 3.23 -7.19 -1.73
C GLU A 28 2.09 -7.43 -2.69
N LEU A 29 2.35 -8.21 -3.74
CA LEU A 29 1.35 -8.47 -4.76
C LEU A 29 1.42 -9.92 -5.17
N SER A 30 0.26 -10.54 -5.32
CA SER A 30 0.12 -11.84 -5.96
C SER A 30 -0.93 -11.75 -7.04
N GLY A 31 -0.84 -12.64 -8.03
CA GLY A 31 -1.77 -12.65 -9.14
C GLY A 31 -1.22 -11.94 -10.37
N PRO A 32 -2.06 -11.79 -11.42
CA PRO A 32 -1.59 -11.30 -12.73
C PRO A 32 -1.49 -9.78 -12.79
N GLY A 33 -0.58 -9.23 -12.02
CA GLY A 33 -0.29 -7.81 -11.99
C GLY A 33 1.17 -7.58 -11.65
N ARG A 34 1.59 -6.32 -11.72
CA ARG A 34 2.93 -5.96 -11.27
C ARG A 34 2.92 -4.58 -10.64
N LEU A 35 3.81 -4.40 -9.67
CA LEU A 35 3.97 -3.12 -8.99
C LEU A 35 4.89 -2.23 -9.83
N ILE A 36 4.50 -0.96 -9.94
CA ILE A 36 5.28 0.03 -10.67
C ILE A 36 5.65 1.14 -9.69
N GLY A 37 6.96 1.40 -9.55
CA GLY A 37 7.47 2.42 -8.66
C GLY A 37 8.44 1.83 -7.66
N HIS A 38 8.86 2.68 -6.73
CA HIS A 38 9.78 2.26 -5.67
C HIS A 38 9.05 1.39 -4.67
N ASN A 39 9.70 0.32 -4.24
CA ASN A 39 9.13 -0.59 -3.25
C ASN A 39 10.28 -1.27 -2.51
N PRO A 40 10.50 -1.01 -1.24
CA PRO A 40 9.62 -0.24 -0.34
C PRO A 40 9.67 1.26 -0.60
N ILE A 41 8.68 1.95 -0.06
CA ILE A 41 8.57 3.39 -0.16
C ILE A 41 8.24 3.99 1.20
N GLU A 42 8.81 5.14 1.50
CA GLU A 42 8.50 5.83 2.74
C GLU A 42 7.13 6.50 2.65
N ALA A 43 6.34 6.34 3.72
CA ALA A 43 5.09 7.07 3.82
C ALA A 43 5.36 8.56 3.95
N GLU A 44 4.55 9.37 3.29
CA GLU A 44 4.59 10.82 3.42
C GLU A 44 3.24 11.27 3.96
N ALA A 45 3.28 12.03 5.05
CA ALA A 45 2.06 12.44 5.74
C ALA A 45 1.17 11.23 6.08
N GLY A 46 1.81 10.10 6.42
CA GLY A 46 1.11 8.89 6.83
C GLY A 46 0.65 7.99 5.69
N ILE A 47 0.92 8.34 4.44
CA ILE A 47 0.41 7.60 3.29
C ILE A 47 1.56 7.21 2.36
N ALA A 48 1.59 5.92 1.97
CA ALA A 48 2.46 5.43 0.92
C ALA A 48 1.59 4.99 -0.25
N SER A 49 2.05 5.23 -1.47
CA SER A 49 1.27 4.87 -2.65
C SER A 49 2.14 4.16 -3.68
N ILE A 50 1.49 3.31 -4.47
CA ILE A 50 2.15 2.60 -5.55
C ILE A 50 1.13 2.37 -6.67
N VAL A 51 1.64 2.18 -7.88
CA VAL A 51 0.80 1.89 -9.04
C VAL A 51 0.86 0.40 -9.32
N VAL A 52 -0.28 -0.18 -9.65
CA VAL A 52 -0.37 -1.57 -10.08
C VAL A 52 -0.84 -1.60 -11.52
N GLU A 53 -0.14 -2.36 -12.35
CA GLU A 53 -0.53 -2.58 -13.74
C GLU A 53 -1.06 -4.01 -13.87
N THR A 54 -2.23 -4.17 -14.47
CA THR A 54 -2.77 -5.50 -14.73
C THR A 54 -2.09 -6.08 -15.97
N LEU A 55 -1.92 -7.41 -15.98
CA LEU A 55 -1.23 -8.07 -17.09
C LEU A 55 -2.18 -8.61 -18.15
N GLY A 56 -3.48 -8.38 -17.97
CA GLY A 56 -4.47 -8.80 -18.97
C GLY A 56 -4.81 -10.28 -18.92
N GLU A 57 -4.39 -10.97 -17.87
CA GLU A 57 -4.69 -12.38 -17.67
C GLU A 57 -5.81 -12.52 -16.65
N GLU A 58 -6.52 -13.64 -16.74
CA GLU A 58 -7.54 -13.94 -15.74
C GLU A 58 -6.90 -14.30 -14.42
N GLY A 59 -7.57 -13.94 -13.34
CA GLY A 59 -7.07 -14.27 -12.01
C GLY A 59 -7.42 -13.17 -11.03
N ILE A 60 -7.05 -13.42 -9.78
CA ILE A 60 -7.30 -12.50 -8.68
C ILE A 60 -5.98 -11.84 -8.32
N ILE A 61 -5.99 -10.51 -8.25
CA ILE A 61 -4.83 -9.76 -7.78
C ILE A 61 -5.05 -9.44 -6.31
N GLU A 62 -4.11 -9.87 -5.48
CA GLU A 62 -4.15 -9.58 -4.05
C GLU A 62 -2.99 -8.68 -3.71
N ILE A 63 -3.27 -7.65 -2.91
CA ILE A 63 -2.27 -6.66 -2.53
C ILE A 63 -2.24 -6.54 -1.03
N GLY A 64 -1.03 -6.56 -0.48
CA GLY A 64 -0.80 -6.33 0.93
C GLY A 64 0.26 -5.26 1.11
N ALA A 65 0.40 -4.83 2.35
CA ALA A 65 1.44 -3.88 2.72
C ALA A 65 1.91 -4.18 4.12
N ILE A 66 3.22 -4.10 4.32
CA ILE A 66 3.83 -4.30 5.64
C ILE A 66 4.77 -3.16 5.93
N SER A 67 4.92 -2.85 7.21
CA SER A 67 5.86 -1.84 7.67
C SER A 67 6.49 -2.32 8.96
N PRO A 68 7.74 -2.78 8.91
CA PRO A 68 8.41 -3.31 10.13
C PRO A 68 8.54 -2.31 11.26
N GLY A 69 8.58 -1.01 10.92
CA GLY A 69 8.70 0.05 11.92
C GLY A 69 7.38 0.48 12.54
N LEU A 70 6.30 -0.20 12.21
CA LEU A 70 4.98 0.18 12.72
C LEU A 70 4.88 -0.18 14.20
N SER A 71 4.39 0.78 15.00
CA SER A 71 4.23 0.61 16.44
C SER A 71 2.80 0.21 16.77
N ILE A 72 2.62 -0.88 17.51
CA ILE A 72 1.31 -1.27 18.00
C ILE A 72 0.79 -0.17 18.94
N PRO A 73 -0.47 0.31 18.81
CA PRO A 73 -1.58 -0.30 18.04
C PRO A 73 -1.82 0.27 16.64
N GLU A 74 -0.82 0.88 16.03
CA GLU A 74 -0.96 1.39 14.68
C GLU A 74 -1.20 0.25 13.69
N LYS A 75 -1.91 0.57 12.61
CA LYS A 75 -2.22 -0.41 11.57
C LYS A 75 -2.22 0.26 10.21
N ILE A 76 -2.19 -0.56 9.16
CA ILE A 76 -2.19 -0.08 7.79
C ILE A 76 -3.55 -0.38 7.18
N GLU A 77 -4.13 0.64 6.54
CA GLU A 77 -5.36 0.48 5.77
C GLU A 77 -5.02 0.65 4.30
N ILE A 78 -5.48 -0.28 3.48
CA ILE A 78 -5.23 -0.24 2.04
C ILE A 78 -6.49 0.21 1.31
N LYS A 79 -6.32 1.18 0.41
CA LYS A 79 -7.39 1.65 -0.47
C LYS A 79 -6.92 1.53 -1.90
N ILE A 80 -7.83 1.16 -2.77
CA ILE A 80 -7.55 1.01 -4.20
C ILE A 80 -8.38 2.03 -4.95
N GLU A 81 -7.75 2.75 -5.86
CA GLU A 81 -8.40 3.76 -6.67
C GLU A 81 -8.15 3.48 -8.14
N TYR A 82 -9.22 3.30 -8.87
CA TYR A 82 -9.18 3.01 -10.31
C TYR A 82 -9.20 4.25 -11.17
#